data_b979f4028f16e0d1d7dca1f09da8d457
#
_entry.id   b979f4028f16e0d1d7dca1f09da8d457
#
_cell.length_a   1.000
_cell.length_b   1.000
_cell.length_c   1.000
_cell.angle_alpha   90.00
_cell.angle_beta   90.00
_cell.angle_gamma   90.00
#
_symmetry.space_group_name_H-M   'P 1'
#
loop_
_entity.id
_entity.type
_entity.pdbx_description
1 polymer ?
#
loop_
_entity_poly.entity_id
_entity_poly.type
_entity_poly.pdbx_seq_one_letter_code
_entity_poly.pdbx_strand_id
1 'polypeptide(L)'
;GELFVMDDGWFGNKYPRNGGNSSLGDWEVCKEKLPEGIEGLLASARKHHIKFGIWIEPEMSNTKSELFEKHPDWILKIDNRPLSTGRGKTQVVLDLTNPKVQDFVFGVVDNLMANYPEISYMKWDDNCSLLDYGSSYLPKNKQSHLYIEYNRGLQKVLQRIRAKYPELVMQLCAGGGAR
;
A
#
# COMPACT_ATOMS: atom_id res chain seq x y z
N GLY A 1 -0.02 27.34 2.12
CA GLY A 1 -0.59 26.12 1.53
C GLY A 1 -1.85 25.69 2.26
N GLU A 2 -2.73 24.97 1.58
CA GLU A 2 -4.02 24.53 2.15
C GLU A 2 -4.00 23.05 2.54
N LEU A 3 -3.02 22.29 2.05
CA LEU A 3 -2.88 20.85 2.26
C LEU A 3 -1.42 20.51 2.52
N PHE A 4 -1.15 19.74 3.56
CA PHE A 4 0.11 19.06 3.81
C PHE A 4 -0.09 17.56 3.57
N VAL A 5 0.76 16.94 2.76
CA VAL A 5 0.75 15.49 2.53
C VAL A 5 2.03 14.89 3.07
N MET A 6 1.90 14.04 4.10
CA MET A 6 3.02 13.26 4.60
C MET A 6 3.34 12.13 3.62
N ASP A 7 4.54 12.17 3.04
CA ASP A 7 5.01 11.17 2.08
C ASP A 7 5.57 9.91 2.78
N ASP A 8 6.30 9.07 2.06
CA ASP A 8 6.90 7.80 2.50
C ASP A 8 7.73 7.93 3.79
N GLY A 9 7.69 6.90 4.64
CA GLY A 9 8.60 6.80 5.78
C GLY A 9 7.97 6.79 7.16
N TRP A 10 6.65 6.94 7.30
CA TRP A 10 5.96 7.09 8.58
C TRP A 10 5.66 5.77 9.31
N PHE A 11 5.86 4.62 8.68
CA PHE A 11 5.38 3.31 9.14
C PHE A 11 6.50 2.30 9.41
N GLY A 12 6.11 1.17 10.00
CA GLY A 12 6.98 0.03 10.30
C GLY A 12 7.67 0.14 11.66
N ASN A 13 7.39 -0.82 12.56
CA ASN A 13 8.01 -0.86 13.90
C ASN A 13 9.13 -1.91 13.97
N LYS A 14 8.90 -3.15 13.55
CA LYS A 14 9.93 -4.20 13.53
C LYS A 14 11.04 -3.88 12.52
N TYR A 15 10.67 -3.37 11.39
CA TYR A 15 11.55 -2.94 10.30
C TYR A 15 11.24 -1.49 9.94
N PRO A 16 11.76 -0.48 10.65
CA PRO A 16 11.43 0.93 10.35
C PRO A 16 11.69 1.28 8.89
N ARG A 17 10.75 2.03 8.29
CA ARG A 17 10.85 2.48 6.89
C ARG A 17 11.97 3.51 6.74
N ASN A 18 13.20 3.04 6.62
CA ASN A 18 14.40 3.85 6.41
C ASN A 18 14.92 3.64 4.99
N GLY A 19 14.37 4.35 4.01
CA GLY A 19 14.65 4.12 2.59
C GLY A 19 13.73 3.07 1.96
N GLY A 20 14.01 2.66 0.72
CA GLY A 20 13.11 1.84 -0.11
C GLY A 20 13.17 0.34 0.11
N ASN A 21 13.85 -0.16 1.14
CA ASN A 21 14.21 -1.59 1.23
C ASN A 21 13.51 -2.37 2.35
N SER A 22 12.59 -1.76 3.07
CA SER A 22 11.87 -2.41 4.17
C SER A 22 10.48 -1.83 4.39
N SER A 23 9.65 -2.56 5.12
CA SER A 23 8.37 -2.17 5.73
C SER A 23 7.18 -1.96 4.83
N LEU A 24 7.29 -1.91 3.50
CA LEU A 24 6.06 -1.93 2.70
C LEU A 24 5.24 -3.16 3.07
N GLY A 25 3.97 -2.92 3.41
CA GLY A 25 3.07 -3.91 3.96
C GLY A 25 2.78 -3.75 5.46
N ASP A 26 3.68 -3.12 6.21
CA ASP A 26 3.57 -2.94 7.67
C ASP A 26 3.06 -1.52 7.98
N TRP A 27 1.77 -1.29 7.78
CA TRP A 27 1.14 0.04 7.82
C TRP A 27 0.83 0.54 9.23
N GLU A 28 1.64 0.15 10.19
CA GLU A 28 1.59 0.69 11.56
C GLU A 28 2.52 1.89 11.70
N VAL A 29 2.03 2.92 12.39
CA VAL A 29 2.81 4.13 12.67
C VAL A 29 4.13 3.77 13.37
N CYS A 30 5.24 4.23 12.84
CA CYS A 30 6.55 4.04 13.47
C CYS A 30 6.66 4.93 14.70
N LYS A 31 6.59 4.32 15.89
CA LYS A 31 6.59 5.03 17.19
C LYS A 31 7.88 5.79 17.46
N GLU A 32 9.00 5.29 16.94
CA GLU A 32 10.29 5.97 17.07
C GLU A 32 10.32 7.30 16.31
N LYS A 33 9.73 7.33 15.11
CA LYS A 33 9.70 8.53 14.25
C LYS A 33 8.58 9.49 14.60
N LEU A 34 7.46 8.97 15.03
CA LEU A 34 6.26 9.72 15.36
C LEU A 34 5.81 9.34 16.78
N PRO A 35 6.48 9.85 17.83
CA PRO A 35 6.13 9.51 19.21
C PRO A 35 4.69 9.89 19.59
N GLU A 36 4.17 10.98 19.00
CA GLU A 36 2.78 11.45 19.20
C GLU A 36 1.80 10.86 18.17
N GLY A 37 2.27 9.92 17.34
CA GLY A 37 1.46 9.31 16.30
C GLY A 37 1.06 10.29 15.18
N ILE A 38 0.12 9.85 14.35
CA ILE A 38 -0.52 10.71 13.33
C ILE A 38 -1.39 11.78 14.02
N GLU A 39 -1.93 11.52 15.22
CA GLU A 39 -2.71 12.45 15.99
C GLU A 39 -1.97 13.76 16.26
N GLY A 40 -0.68 13.70 16.60
CA GLY A 40 0.15 14.88 16.79
C GLY A 40 0.25 15.74 15.53
N LEU A 41 0.38 15.09 14.37
CA LEU A 41 0.40 15.79 13.07
C LEU A 41 -0.96 16.41 12.73
N LEU A 42 -2.06 15.69 12.98
CA LEU A 42 -3.41 16.21 12.79
C LEU A 42 -3.70 17.40 13.71
N ALA A 43 -3.28 17.32 14.97
CA ALA A 43 -3.40 18.43 15.91
C ALA A 43 -2.63 19.69 15.43
N SER A 44 -1.42 19.48 14.91
CA SER A 44 -0.64 20.57 14.31
C SER A 44 -1.31 21.14 13.06
N ALA A 45 -1.82 20.29 12.18
CA ALA A 45 -2.52 20.72 10.96
C ALA A 45 -3.76 21.55 11.29
N ARG A 46 -4.59 21.12 12.28
CA ARG A 46 -5.75 21.89 12.77
C ARG A 46 -5.33 23.27 13.28
N LYS A 47 -4.29 23.33 14.12
CA LYS A 47 -3.77 24.60 14.67
C LYS A 47 -3.40 25.61 13.59
N HIS A 48 -2.93 25.13 12.45
CA HIS A 48 -2.49 25.97 11.32
C HIS A 48 -3.53 26.08 10.19
N HIS A 49 -4.76 25.56 10.41
CA HIS A 49 -5.84 25.56 9.41
C HIS A 49 -5.43 24.93 8.08
N ILE A 50 -4.66 23.84 8.14
CA ILE A 50 -4.17 23.09 6.98
C ILE A 50 -4.85 21.72 6.95
N LYS A 51 -5.30 21.28 5.79
CA LYS A 51 -5.75 19.89 5.58
C LYS A 51 -4.58 18.93 5.66
N PHE A 52 -4.83 17.69 6.04
CA PHE A 52 -3.82 16.65 6.14
C PHE A 52 -4.08 15.53 5.14
N GLY A 53 -3.03 15.08 4.49
CA GLY A 53 -3.01 13.91 3.63
C GLY A 53 -1.88 12.96 3.98
N ILE A 54 -1.98 11.72 3.49
CA ILE A 54 -1.01 10.66 3.77
C ILE A 54 -0.69 9.86 2.51
N TRP A 55 0.56 9.41 2.40
CA TRP A 55 1.04 8.51 1.36
C TRP A 55 0.91 7.05 1.79
N ILE A 56 0.49 6.22 0.85
CA ILE A 56 0.51 4.76 0.96
C ILE A 56 0.94 4.13 -0.37
N GLU A 57 1.48 2.91 -0.31
CA GLU A 57 1.80 2.07 -1.47
C GLU A 57 1.30 0.63 -1.20
N PRO A 58 -0.03 0.41 -1.10
CA PRO A 58 -0.59 -0.79 -0.49
C PRO A 58 -0.65 -2.01 -1.42
N GLU A 59 -0.33 -1.85 -2.70
CA GLU A 59 -0.18 -2.95 -3.66
C GLU A 59 1.17 -3.66 -3.53
N MET A 60 2.07 -3.14 -2.70
CA MET A 60 3.45 -3.57 -2.59
C MET A 60 3.77 -4.08 -1.19
N SER A 61 4.79 -4.93 -1.14
CA SER A 61 5.47 -5.32 0.09
C SER A 61 6.97 -5.24 -0.10
N ASN A 62 7.73 -5.29 0.98
CA ASN A 62 9.15 -5.61 0.92
C ASN A 62 9.38 -7.03 1.44
N THR A 63 10.38 -7.72 0.91
CA THR A 63 10.82 -9.01 1.48
C THR A 63 11.30 -8.86 2.92
N LYS A 64 11.67 -7.63 3.33
CA LYS A 64 11.96 -7.26 4.71
C LYS A 64 10.76 -6.53 5.30
N SER A 65 9.68 -7.27 5.62
CA SER A 65 8.47 -6.80 6.28
C SER A 65 7.81 -7.93 7.08
N GLU A 66 7.02 -7.58 8.08
CA GLU A 66 6.21 -8.54 8.83
C GLU A 66 5.11 -9.15 7.94
N LEU A 67 4.59 -8.38 6.99
CA LEU A 67 3.61 -8.88 6.03
C LEU A 67 4.20 -10.04 5.21
N PHE A 68 5.40 -9.89 4.68
CA PHE A 68 6.05 -10.93 3.89
C PHE A 68 6.38 -12.17 4.74
N GLU A 69 6.80 -11.99 6.00
CA GLU A 69 7.04 -13.10 6.93
C GLU A 69 5.77 -13.92 7.21
N LYS A 70 4.62 -13.22 7.34
CA LYS A 70 3.32 -13.86 7.65
C LYS A 70 2.66 -14.46 6.42
N HIS A 71 2.81 -13.82 5.27
CA HIS A 71 2.09 -14.13 4.03
C HIS A 71 2.99 -14.14 2.80
N PRO A 72 4.03 -14.99 2.74
CA PRO A 72 4.90 -15.08 1.57
C PRO A 72 4.18 -15.64 0.32
N ASP A 73 3.00 -16.23 0.51
CA ASP A 73 2.09 -16.72 -0.52
C ASP A 73 1.24 -15.63 -1.18
N TRP A 74 1.24 -14.41 -0.63
CA TRP A 74 0.49 -13.26 -1.18
C TRP A 74 1.26 -12.48 -2.25
N ILE A 75 2.48 -12.88 -2.55
CA ILE A 75 3.35 -12.19 -3.51
C ILE A 75 3.19 -12.82 -4.90
N LEU A 76 3.13 -11.97 -5.92
CA LEU A 76 3.25 -12.43 -7.30
C LEU A 76 4.64 -13.00 -7.55
N LYS A 77 4.71 -14.24 -7.99
CA LYS A 77 5.95 -14.95 -8.33
C LYS A 77 5.69 -16.04 -9.34
N ILE A 78 6.68 -16.32 -10.15
CA ILE A 78 6.68 -17.48 -11.06
C ILE A 78 7.31 -18.67 -10.33
N ASP A 79 6.59 -19.80 -10.29
CA ASP A 79 7.13 -21.03 -9.70
C ASP A 79 8.44 -21.44 -10.40
N ASN A 80 9.36 -21.96 -9.59
CA ASN A 80 10.68 -22.41 -10.03
C ASN A 80 11.61 -21.32 -10.62
N ARG A 81 11.32 -20.04 -10.33
CA ARG A 81 12.21 -18.92 -10.65
C ARG A 81 12.57 -18.14 -9.39
N PRO A 82 13.75 -17.51 -9.35
CA PRO A 82 14.06 -16.54 -8.30
C PRO A 82 13.00 -15.44 -8.29
N LEU A 83 12.65 -14.96 -7.10
CA LEU A 83 11.72 -13.85 -6.93
C LEU A 83 12.28 -12.58 -7.59
N SER A 84 11.51 -11.97 -8.47
CA SER A 84 11.87 -10.68 -9.05
C SER A 84 11.56 -9.58 -8.03
N THR A 85 12.52 -8.70 -7.82
CA THR A 85 12.40 -7.59 -6.87
C THR A 85 12.64 -6.26 -7.56
N GLY A 86 11.80 -5.28 -7.25
CA GLY A 86 11.90 -3.93 -7.77
C GLY A 86 12.79 -3.03 -6.90
N ARG A 87 12.27 -1.84 -6.60
CA ARG A 87 12.96 -0.78 -5.84
C ARG A 87 13.61 -1.32 -4.57
N GLY A 88 14.84 -0.89 -4.30
CA GLY A 88 15.60 -1.31 -3.12
C GLY A 88 16.02 -2.78 -3.13
N LYS A 89 15.84 -3.50 -4.24
CA LYS A 89 16.09 -4.95 -4.38
C LYS A 89 15.31 -5.82 -3.39
N THR A 90 14.22 -5.30 -2.84
CA THR A 90 13.36 -5.98 -1.86
C THR A 90 11.87 -5.77 -2.11
N GLN A 91 11.50 -4.79 -2.94
CA GLN A 91 10.10 -4.49 -3.24
C GLN A 91 9.50 -5.56 -4.12
N VAL A 92 8.33 -6.04 -3.74
CA VAL A 92 7.57 -7.10 -4.42
C VAL A 92 6.10 -6.68 -4.52
N VAL A 93 5.40 -7.27 -5.48
CA VAL A 93 4.00 -6.94 -5.78
C VAL A 93 3.08 -7.95 -5.10
N LEU A 94 2.05 -7.46 -4.42
CA LEU A 94 0.99 -8.28 -3.82
C LEU A 94 0.05 -8.81 -4.90
N ASP A 95 -0.44 -10.02 -4.72
CA ASP A 95 -1.36 -10.68 -5.66
C ASP A 95 -2.80 -10.21 -5.48
N LEU A 96 -3.18 -9.13 -6.13
CA LEU A 96 -4.57 -8.61 -6.09
C LEU A 96 -5.59 -9.51 -6.82
N THR A 97 -5.19 -10.60 -7.44
CA THR A 97 -6.15 -11.62 -7.91
C THR A 97 -6.76 -12.38 -6.73
N ASN A 98 -6.08 -12.39 -5.58
CA ASN A 98 -6.50 -13.05 -4.35
C ASN A 98 -7.43 -12.14 -3.52
N PRO A 99 -8.70 -12.57 -3.24
CA PRO A 99 -9.62 -11.79 -2.42
C PRO A 99 -9.10 -11.44 -1.02
N LYS A 100 -8.28 -12.30 -0.39
CA LYS A 100 -7.67 -12.00 0.92
C LYS A 100 -6.70 -10.82 0.84
N VAL A 101 -5.95 -10.72 -0.25
CA VAL A 101 -5.07 -9.58 -0.51
C VAL A 101 -5.88 -8.32 -0.80
N GLN A 102 -6.99 -8.42 -1.55
CA GLN A 102 -7.92 -7.31 -1.76
C GLN A 102 -8.49 -6.81 -0.42
N ASP A 103 -8.86 -7.72 0.49
CA ASP A 103 -9.35 -7.36 1.82
C ASP A 103 -8.26 -6.69 2.67
N PHE A 104 -7.03 -7.17 2.61
CA PHE A 104 -5.89 -6.55 3.27
C PHE A 104 -5.67 -5.11 2.76
N VAL A 105 -5.60 -4.93 1.44
CA VAL A 105 -5.36 -3.62 0.82
C VAL A 105 -6.49 -2.63 1.13
N PHE A 106 -7.75 -3.08 1.09
CA PHE A 106 -8.88 -2.29 1.56
C PHE A 106 -8.72 -1.94 3.04
N GLY A 107 -8.33 -2.90 3.88
CA GLY A 107 -8.13 -2.74 5.31
C GLY A 107 -7.07 -1.69 5.66
N VAL A 108 -6.04 -1.52 4.85
CA VAL A 108 -5.03 -0.44 5.04
C VAL A 108 -5.70 0.93 5.04
N VAL A 109 -6.52 1.19 4.03
CA VAL A 109 -7.26 2.47 3.94
C VAL A 109 -8.32 2.56 5.02
N ASP A 110 -9.07 1.49 5.25
CA ASP A 110 -10.15 1.45 6.22
C ASP A 110 -9.65 1.73 7.65
N ASN A 111 -8.53 1.13 8.03
CA ASN A 111 -7.91 1.36 9.34
C ASN A 111 -7.41 2.80 9.50
N LEU A 112 -6.78 3.37 8.47
CA LEU A 112 -6.34 4.76 8.51
C LEU A 112 -7.53 5.71 8.67
N MET A 113 -8.58 5.54 7.87
CA MET A 113 -9.76 6.42 7.92
C MET A 113 -10.58 6.24 9.19
N ALA A 114 -10.67 5.02 9.73
CA ALA A 114 -11.37 4.76 10.98
C ALA A 114 -10.67 5.38 12.20
N ASN A 115 -9.32 5.32 12.23
CA ASN A 115 -8.54 5.89 13.32
C ASN A 115 -8.29 7.39 13.17
N TYR A 116 -8.21 7.88 11.92
CA TYR A 116 -7.83 9.25 11.58
C TYR A 116 -8.82 9.86 10.57
N PRO A 117 -10.08 10.11 10.94
CA PRO A 117 -11.12 10.57 10.01
C PRO A 117 -10.85 11.97 9.43
N GLU A 118 -9.90 12.69 9.97
CA GLU A 118 -9.48 14.01 9.47
C GLU A 118 -8.53 13.94 8.26
N ILE A 119 -8.05 12.74 7.89
CA ILE A 119 -7.31 12.56 6.65
C ILE A 119 -8.26 12.85 5.48
N SER A 120 -7.95 13.90 4.71
CA SER A 120 -8.78 14.36 3.59
C SER A 120 -8.21 14.01 2.23
N TYR A 121 -6.96 13.55 2.20
CA TYR A 121 -6.23 13.26 0.97
C TYR A 121 -5.34 12.03 1.16
N MET A 122 -5.31 11.15 0.17
CA MET A 122 -4.48 9.96 0.17
C MET A 122 -3.72 9.84 -1.15
N LYS A 123 -2.39 9.86 -1.08
CA LYS A 123 -1.52 9.58 -2.21
C LYS A 123 -1.26 8.08 -2.24
N TRP A 124 -1.89 7.39 -3.18
CA TRP A 124 -1.71 5.97 -3.45
C TRP A 124 -0.64 5.79 -4.52
N ASP A 125 0.50 5.28 -4.16
CA ASP A 125 1.64 5.11 -5.05
C ASP A 125 1.79 3.67 -5.56
N ASP A 126 2.58 3.52 -6.61
CA ASP A 126 2.96 2.24 -7.23
C ASP A 126 4.34 2.42 -7.88
N ASN A 127 5.38 2.00 -7.20
CA ASN A 127 6.78 2.18 -7.65
C ASN A 127 7.44 0.88 -8.10
N CYS A 128 6.66 -0.17 -8.31
CA CYS A 128 7.16 -1.44 -8.79
C CYS A 128 6.20 -2.02 -9.83
N SER A 129 6.60 -2.01 -11.09
CA SER A 129 5.84 -2.68 -12.15
C SER A 129 5.67 -4.17 -11.86
N LEU A 130 4.65 -4.79 -12.44
CA LEU A 130 4.48 -6.24 -12.43
C LEU A 130 5.66 -6.90 -13.14
N LEU A 131 6.59 -7.45 -12.35
CA LEU A 131 7.82 -8.10 -12.88
C LEU A 131 7.63 -9.59 -13.06
N ASP A 132 6.84 -10.23 -12.19
CA ASP A 132 6.51 -11.64 -12.24
C ASP A 132 5.03 -11.83 -12.58
N TYR A 133 4.76 -12.74 -13.51
CA TYR A 133 3.41 -13.01 -14.01
C TYR A 133 2.89 -14.37 -13.53
N GLY A 134 3.11 -14.66 -12.25
CA GLY A 134 2.63 -15.88 -11.61
C GLY A 134 1.83 -15.54 -10.34
N SER A 135 0.68 -16.22 -10.17
CA SER A 135 -0.18 -16.12 -8.99
C SER A 135 -0.27 -17.48 -8.32
N SER A 136 -0.03 -17.49 -7.00
CA SER A 136 -0.27 -18.70 -6.19
C SER A 136 -1.78 -18.95 -5.97
N TYR A 137 -2.63 -17.96 -6.21
CA TYR A 137 -4.07 -18.03 -6.05
C TYR A 137 -4.80 -18.48 -7.34
N LEU A 138 -4.39 -17.98 -8.50
CA LEU A 138 -5.02 -18.35 -9.76
C LEU A 138 -4.71 -19.80 -10.14
N PRO A 139 -5.70 -20.56 -10.61
CA PRO A 139 -5.46 -21.89 -11.13
C PRO A 139 -4.55 -21.86 -12.37
N LYS A 140 -3.84 -22.96 -12.63
CA LYS A 140 -2.84 -23.05 -13.71
C LYS A 140 -3.35 -22.60 -15.08
N ASN A 141 -4.59 -22.94 -15.42
CA ASN A 141 -5.22 -22.56 -16.69
C ASN A 141 -5.68 -21.11 -16.76
N LYS A 142 -5.52 -20.33 -15.69
CA LYS A 142 -5.86 -18.89 -15.62
C LYS A 142 -4.66 -17.98 -15.44
N GLN A 143 -3.45 -18.52 -15.38
CA GLN A 143 -2.24 -17.72 -15.19
C GLN A 143 -2.05 -16.66 -16.30
N SER A 144 -2.41 -16.95 -17.54
CA SER A 144 -2.38 -15.98 -18.66
C SER A 144 -3.34 -14.81 -18.49
N HIS A 145 -4.33 -14.92 -17.61
CA HIS A 145 -5.29 -13.85 -17.28
C HIS A 145 -4.84 -12.98 -16.12
N LEU A 146 -3.67 -13.23 -15.52
CA LEU A 146 -3.20 -12.59 -14.29
C LEU A 146 -3.32 -11.06 -14.37
N TYR A 147 -2.83 -10.47 -15.45
CA TYR A 147 -2.83 -9.02 -15.60
C TYR A 147 -4.25 -8.41 -15.56
N ILE A 148 -5.19 -9.07 -16.25
CA ILE A 148 -6.60 -8.64 -16.27
C ILE A 148 -7.24 -8.83 -14.88
N GLU A 149 -7.01 -9.99 -14.26
CA GLU A 149 -7.59 -10.30 -12.95
C GLU A 149 -6.98 -9.43 -11.83
N TYR A 150 -5.69 -9.08 -11.92
CA TYR A 150 -5.06 -8.11 -11.03
C TYR A 150 -5.77 -6.75 -11.09
N ASN A 151 -5.93 -6.21 -12.28
CA ASN A 151 -6.61 -4.92 -12.47
C ASN A 151 -8.08 -4.95 -12.02
N ARG A 152 -8.78 -6.07 -12.24
CA ARG A 152 -10.13 -6.28 -11.70
C ARG A 152 -10.14 -6.29 -10.17
N GLY A 153 -9.14 -6.90 -9.56
CA GLY A 153 -8.94 -6.88 -8.11
C GLY A 153 -8.72 -5.48 -7.57
N LEU A 154 -7.82 -4.73 -8.20
CA LEU A 154 -7.56 -3.32 -7.85
C LEU A 154 -8.84 -2.48 -7.98
N GLN A 155 -9.56 -2.62 -9.09
CA GLN A 155 -10.81 -1.90 -9.32
C GLN A 155 -11.84 -2.18 -8.21
N LYS A 156 -11.99 -3.44 -7.79
CA LYS A 156 -12.90 -3.82 -6.69
C LYS A 156 -12.51 -3.12 -5.38
N VAL A 157 -11.21 -3.09 -5.06
CA VAL A 157 -10.72 -2.41 -3.85
C VAL A 157 -11.04 -0.91 -3.92
N LEU A 158 -10.72 -0.26 -5.03
CA LEU A 158 -10.98 1.17 -5.21
C LEU A 158 -12.48 1.50 -5.16
N GLN A 159 -13.34 0.66 -5.73
CA GLN A 159 -14.81 0.82 -5.65
C GLN A 159 -15.31 0.70 -4.21
N ARG A 160 -14.78 -0.26 -3.42
CA ARG A 160 -15.12 -0.41 -1.99
C ARG A 160 -14.72 0.82 -1.19
N ILE A 161 -13.50 1.33 -1.43
CA ILE A 161 -13.01 2.55 -0.76
C ILE A 161 -13.91 3.74 -1.12
N ARG A 162 -14.21 3.95 -2.41
CA ARG A 162 -15.05 5.04 -2.86
C ARG A 162 -16.46 4.98 -2.30
N ALA A 163 -17.03 3.78 -2.19
CA ALA A 163 -18.36 3.58 -1.61
C ALA A 163 -18.41 3.92 -0.12
N LYS A 164 -17.34 3.60 0.64
CA LYS A 164 -17.29 3.84 2.08
C LYS A 164 -16.82 5.26 2.44
N TYR A 165 -15.91 5.81 1.65
CA TYR A 165 -15.26 7.11 1.88
C TYR A 165 -15.40 8.03 0.64
N PRO A 166 -16.63 8.48 0.30
CA PRO A 166 -16.89 9.24 -0.94
C PRO A 166 -16.15 10.59 -0.97
N GLU A 167 -15.91 11.21 0.20
CA GLU A 167 -15.27 12.52 0.31
C GLU A 167 -13.72 12.44 0.31
N LEU A 168 -13.13 11.25 0.46
CA LEU A 168 -11.69 11.07 0.44
C LEU A 168 -11.14 11.37 -0.96
N VAL A 169 -10.27 12.37 -1.06
CA VAL A 169 -9.54 12.66 -2.31
C VAL A 169 -8.39 11.68 -2.44
N MET A 170 -8.37 10.93 -3.53
CA MET A 170 -7.32 9.96 -3.82
C MET A 170 -6.54 10.34 -5.07
N GLN A 171 -5.22 10.42 -4.94
CA GLN A 171 -4.28 10.52 -6.06
C GLN A 171 -3.73 9.13 -6.35
N LEU A 172 -3.92 8.62 -7.55
CA LEU A 172 -3.23 7.41 -8.03
C LEU A 172 -1.91 7.84 -8.69
N CYS A 173 -0.81 7.54 -8.02
CA CYS A 173 0.55 7.79 -8.49
C CYS A 173 1.18 6.47 -8.96
N ALA A 174 2.08 6.55 -9.94
CA ALA A 174 2.86 5.40 -10.40
C ALA A 174 4.08 5.92 -11.17
N GLY A 175 5.00 6.56 -10.47
CA GLY A 175 6.20 7.13 -11.09
C GLY A 175 5.93 8.06 -12.26
N GLY A 176 4.75 8.70 -12.31
CA GLY A 176 4.34 9.59 -13.39
C GLY A 176 3.41 8.96 -14.43
N GLY A 177 2.79 7.81 -14.16
CA GLY A 177 1.77 7.20 -15.03
C GLY A 177 2.13 5.84 -15.61
N ALA A 178 2.91 5.05 -14.89
CA ALA A 178 3.33 3.72 -15.31
C ALA A 178 2.32 2.60 -14.93
N ARG A 179 1.06 2.94 -14.64
CA ARG A 179 -0.02 1.96 -14.38
C ARG A 179 -0.58 1.39 -15.66
#